data_453fe89d13a2c677a54b6169b4e73bf7
#
_entry.id   453fe89d13a2c677a54b6169b4e73bf7
#
_cell.length_a   1.000
_cell.length_b   1.000
_cell.length_c   1.000
_cell.angle_alpha   90.00
_cell.angle_beta   90.00
_cell.angle_gamma   90.00
#
_symmetry.space_group_name_H-M   'P 1'
#
loop_
_entity.id
_entity.type
_entity.pdbx_description
1 polymer ?
#
loop_
_entity_poly.entity_id
_entity_poly.type
_entity_poly.pdbx_seq_one_letter_code
_entity_poly.pdbx_strand_id
1 'polypeptide(L)'
;MKRLASIAGLLICGLALAPASSRAQGVDQTLERIDQLQQLAPARQRAMNLARNTAVKLNGGLSVYMPSACMFSSGGSGGSCLVQTNSPGFLFRFNGGAPGWQQLGKPPTLTTEILISPDGRTVSQLVYNGPLR
;
A
#
# COMPACT_ATOMS: atom_id res chain seq x y z
N MET A 1 -35.87 38.44 71.49
CA MET A 1 -36.65 38.19 70.27
C MET A 1 -35.69 38.15 69.10
N LYS A 2 -35.28 36.95 68.74
CA LYS A 2 -34.32 36.75 67.60
C LYS A 2 -34.87 35.67 66.73
N ARG A 3 -35.18 35.98 65.49
CA ARG A 3 -35.67 35.04 64.50
C ARG A 3 -34.48 34.46 63.70
N LEU A 4 -34.26 33.22 63.77
CA LEU A 4 -33.31 32.48 62.97
C LEU A 4 -33.94 32.16 61.61
N ALA A 5 -33.30 32.60 60.56
CA ALA A 5 -33.64 32.26 59.19
C ALA A 5 -32.73 31.09 58.73
N SER A 6 -33.36 29.94 58.49
CA SER A 6 -32.70 28.77 57.86
C SER A 6 -32.61 28.99 56.35
N ILE A 7 -31.43 28.93 55.83
CA ILE A 7 -31.17 28.94 54.39
C ILE A 7 -30.97 27.46 53.98
N ALA A 8 -31.92 26.93 53.22
CA ALA A 8 -31.80 25.63 52.62
C ALA A 8 -30.96 25.71 51.32
N GLY A 9 -29.78 25.14 51.34
CA GLY A 9 -28.93 25.02 50.17
C GLY A 9 -29.40 23.93 49.22
N LEU A 10 -29.76 24.32 48.00
CA LEU A 10 -30.14 23.41 46.93
C LEU A 10 -28.84 22.95 46.25
N LEU A 11 -28.45 21.70 46.43
CA LEU A 11 -27.37 21.05 45.67
C LEU A 11 -27.93 20.66 44.27
N ILE A 12 -27.55 21.37 43.26
CA ILE A 12 -27.80 21.01 41.88
C ILE A 12 -26.68 20.04 41.44
N CYS A 13 -27.01 18.75 41.38
CA CYS A 13 -26.15 17.72 40.78
C CYS A 13 -26.20 17.89 39.27
N GLY A 14 -25.19 18.56 38.69
CA GLY A 14 -25.00 18.64 37.23
C GLY A 14 -24.53 17.30 36.69
N LEU A 15 -25.40 16.54 36.04
CA LEU A 15 -24.98 15.45 35.18
C LEU A 15 -24.25 16.02 33.97
N ALA A 16 -22.94 15.88 33.95
CA ALA A 16 -22.14 16.12 32.76
C ALA A 16 -22.38 14.99 31.76
N LEU A 17 -23.21 15.25 30.75
CA LEU A 17 -23.27 14.40 29.57
C LEU A 17 -21.96 14.56 28.80
N ALA A 18 -21.05 13.60 28.90
CA ALA A 18 -19.87 13.53 28.04
C ALA A 18 -20.31 13.23 26.60
N PRO A 19 -19.81 13.97 25.59
CA PRO A 19 -20.20 13.76 24.20
C PRO A 19 -19.67 12.41 23.71
N ALA A 20 -20.56 11.56 23.23
CA ALA A 20 -20.25 10.26 22.61
C ALA A 20 -19.66 10.37 21.19
N SER A 21 -19.02 11.50 20.87
CA SER A 21 -18.57 11.83 19.50
C SER A 21 -17.29 11.13 19.04
N SER A 22 -16.49 10.59 19.97
CA SER A 22 -15.14 10.10 19.62
C SER A 22 -15.16 8.75 18.88
N ARG A 23 -16.21 7.93 19.02
CA ARG A 23 -16.29 6.62 18.36
C ARG A 23 -16.76 6.70 16.91
N ALA A 24 -17.63 7.62 16.58
CA ALA A 24 -18.13 7.82 15.22
C ALA A 24 -17.02 8.28 14.27
N GLN A 25 -16.16 9.21 14.70
CA GLN A 25 -15.06 9.72 13.89
C GLN A 25 -14.01 8.66 13.54
N GLY A 26 -13.74 7.70 14.42
CA GLY A 26 -12.80 6.61 14.15
C GLY A 26 -13.31 5.60 13.12
N VAL A 27 -14.62 5.35 13.09
CA VAL A 27 -15.26 4.44 12.11
C VAL A 27 -15.26 5.08 10.72
N ASP A 28 -15.61 6.35 10.61
CA ASP A 28 -15.64 7.07 9.34
C ASP A 28 -14.25 7.14 8.70
N GLN A 29 -13.21 7.47 9.46
CA GLN A 29 -11.83 7.47 8.97
C GLN A 29 -11.36 6.07 8.51
N THR A 30 -11.81 5.03 9.19
CA THR A 30 -11.48 3.64 8.80
C THR A 30 -12.16 3.25 7.50
N LEU A 31 -13.42 3.62 7.32
CA LEU A 31 -14.18 3.36 6.09
C LEU A 31 -13.60 4.12 4.90
N GLU A 32 -13.26 5.39 5.07
CA GLU A 32 -12.59 6.20 4.02
C GLU A 32 -11.25 5.58 3.60
N ARG A 33 -10.48 5.08 4.55
CA ARG A 33 -9.20 4.43 4.28
C ARG A 33 -9.37 3.10 3.53
N ILE A 34 -10.37 2.31 3.88
CA ILE A 34 -10.70 1.07 3.18
C ILE A 34 -11.11 1.37 1.75
N ASP A 35 -11.95 2.38 1.55
CA ASP A 35 -12.42 2.79 0.23
C ASP A 35 -11.27 3.28 -0.66
N GLN A 36 -10.37 4.10 -0.13
CA GLN A 36 -9.14 4.52 -0.82
C GLN A 36 -8.25 3.33 -1.21
N LEU A 37 -8.06 2.35 -0.32
CA LEU A 37 -7.27 1.17 -0.62
C LEU A 37 -7.91 0.31 -1.71
N GLN A 38 -9.24 0.19 -1.71
CA GLN A 38 -9.99 -0.53 -2.74
C GLN A 38 -9.91 0.15 -4.11
N GLN A 39 -9.94 1.48 -4.14
CA GLN A 39 -9.78 2.25 -5.38
C GLN A 39 -8.36 2.16 -5.95
N LEU A 40 -7.34 2.06 -5.10
CA LEU A 40 -5.95 1.92 -5.52
C LEU A 40 -5.59 0.50 -6.00
N ALA A 41 -6.33 -0.53 -5.59
CA ALA A 41 -6.01 -1.91 -5.92
C ALA A 41 -5.96 -2.18 -7.44
N PRO A 42 -6.90 -1.71 -8.27
CA PRO A 42 -6.83 -1.91 -9.72
C PRO A 42 -5.65 -1.18 -10.37
N ALA A 43 -5.31 0.02 -9.91
CA ALA A 43 -4.17 0.78 -10.41
C ALA A 43 -2.85 0.07 -10.06
N ARG A 44 -2.72 -0.43 -8.84
CA ARG A 44 -1.57 -1.19 -8.38
C ARG A 44 -1.39 -2.50 -9.16
N GLN A 45 -2.47 -3.22 -9.45
CA GLN A 45 -2.42 -4.44 -10.24
C GLN A 45 -1.97 -4.17 -11.68
N ARG A 46 -2.48 -3.10 -12.30
CA ARG A 46 -2.01 -2.66 -13.62
C ARG A 46 -0.53 -2.29 -13.59
N ALA A 47 -0.12 -1.53 -12.58
CA ALA A 47 1.27 -1.12 -12.40
C ALA A 47 2.22 -2.32 -12.28
N MET A 48 1.86 -3.32 -11.48
CA MET A 48 2.63 -4.54 -11.32
C MET A 48 2.76 -5.32 -12.64
N ASN A 49 1.66 -5.45 -13.38
CA ASN A 49 1.67 -6.12 -14.67
C ASN A 49 2.55 -5.36 -15.68
N LEU A 50 2.47 -4.03 -15.69
CA LEU A 50 3.29 -3.19 -16.57
C LEU A 50 4.77 -3.28 -16.22
N ALA A 51 5.13 -3.19 -14.93
CA ALA A 51 6.50 -3.31 -14.45
C ALA A 51 7.11 -4.67 -14.83
N ARG A 52 6.36 -5.75 -14.57
CA ARG A 52 6.76 -7.11 -14.93
C ARG A 52 6.99 -7.27 -16.43
N ASN A 53 6.03 -6.86 -17.24
CA ASN A 53 6.09 -7.01 -18.69
C ASN A 53 7.23 -6.17 -19.29
N THR A 54 7.47 -4.98 -18.74
CA THR A 54 8.60 -4.12 -19.13
C THR A 54 9.93 -4.80 -18.83
N ALA A 55 10.11 -5.34 -17.62
CA ALA A 55 11.34 -6.05 -17.25
C ALA A 55 11.58 -7.27 -18.14
N VAL A 56 10.54 -8.06 -18.41
CA VAL A 56 10.63 -9.21 -19.32
C VAL A 56 11.10 -8.77 -20.71
N LYS A 57 10.50 -7.71 -21.25
CA LYS A 57 10.85 -7.18 -22.56
C LYS A 57 12.30 -6.68 -22.63
N LEU A 58 12.73 -5.96 -21.59
CA LEU A 58 14.09 -5.42 -21.50
C LEU A 58 15.17 -6.51 -21.42
N ASN A 59 14.83 -7.65 -20.81
CA ASN A 59 15.78 -8.72 -20.51
C ASN A 59 15.67 -9.93 -21.48
N GLY A 60 15.09 -9.75 -22.66
CA GLY A 60 15.11 -10.74 -23.74
C GLY A 60 13.90 -11.65 -23.83
N GLY A 61 12.85 -11.41 -23.07
CA GLY A 61 11.61 -12.19 -23.10
C GLY A 61 11.57 -13.35 -22.11
N LEU A 62 10.40 -13.97 -21.99
CA LEU A 62 10.16 -15.07 -21.02
C LEU A 62 10.96 -16.34 -21.29
N SER A 63 11.46 -16.53 -22.50
CA SER A 63 12.33 -17.68 -22.83
C SER A 63 13.74 -17.54 -22.24
N VAL A 64 14.14 -16.31 -21.85
CA VAL A 64 15.48 -15.98 -21.36
C VAL A 64 15.45 -15.48 -19.92
N TYR A 65 14.37 -14.77 -19.55
CA TYR A 65 14.27 -14.06 -18.27
C TYR A 65 12.91 -14.28 -17.61
N MET A 66 12.93 -14.62 -16.32
CA MET A 66 11.76 -14.76 -15.47
C MET A 66 11.89 -13.87 -14.25
N PRO A 67 10.98 -12.90 -14.02
CA PRO A 67 10.91 -12.13 -12.79
C PRO A 67 10.57 -12.98 -11.57
N SER A 68 10.88 -12.49 -10.38
CA SER A 68 10.50 -13.12 -9.11
C SER A 68 9.00 -13.35 -9.00
N ALA A 69 8.62 -14.39 -8.28
CA ALA A 69 7.22 -14.81 -8.09
C ALA A 69 6.33 -13.71 -7.48
N CYS A 70 6.89 -12.79 -6.69
CA CYS A 70 6.15 -11.64 -6.15
C CYS A 70 5.54 -10.73 -7.23
N MET A 71 6.06 -10.74 -8.45
CA MET A 71 5.51 -10.00 -9.59
C MET A 71 4.32 -10.68 -10.27
N PHE A 72 3.92 -11.86 -9.80
CA PHE A 72 2.77 -12.63 -10.29
C PHE A 72 1.65 -12.76 -9.27
N SER A 73 1.78 -12.13 -8.10
CA SER A 73 0.74 -12.18 -7.07
C SER A 73 -0.51 -11.42 -7.53
N SER A 74 -1.69 -12.03 -7.36
CA SER A 74 -2.98 -11.46 -7.75
C SER A 74 -3.70 -10.70 -6.62
N GLY A 75 -3.06 -10.56 -5.47
CA GLY A 75 -3.69 -10.08 -4.23
C GLY A 75 -3.85 -8.56 -4.09
N GLY A 76 -3.71 -7.75 -5.12
CA GLY A 76 -3.93 -6.29 -5.04
C GLY A 76 -2.99 -5.51 -4.09
N SER A 77 -2.22 -6.22 -3.27
CA SER A 77 -1.26 -5.63 -2.31
C SER A 77 0.09 -5.25 -2.95
N GLY A 78 0.32 -5.65 -4.21
CA GLY A 78 1.60 -5.45 -4.90
C GLY A 78 2.71 -6.42 -4.47
N GLY A 79 2.42 -7.31 -3.53
CA GLY A 79 3.38 -8.27 -3.01
C GLY A 79 4.62 -7.61 -2.37
N SER A 80 5.62 -8.43 -2.04
CA SER A 80 6.88 -7.97 -1.47
C SER A 80 7.78 -7.19 -2.44
N CYS A 81 7.42 -7.18 -3.73
CA CYS A 81 8.14 -6.43 -4.76
C CYS A 81 7.76 -4.95 -4.84
N LEU A 82 6.62 -4.55 -4.31
CA LEU A 82 6.22 -3.16 -4.23
C LEU A 82 6.90 -2.50 -3.04
N VAL A 83 7.90 -1.66 -3.29
CA VAL A 83 8.71 -1.05 -2.23
C VAL A 83 8.23 0.34 -1.84
N GLN A 84 7.45 0.99 -2.71
CA GLN A 84 6.93 2.32 -2.43
C GLN A 84 5.61 2.58 -3.17
N THR A 85 4.65 3.16 -2.45
CA THR A 85 3.37 3.66 -2.98
C THR A 85 3.20 5.09 -2.49
N ASN A 86 3.40 6.06 -3.35
CA ASN A 86 3.27 7.48 -2.98
C ASN A 86 2.88 8.33 -4.20
N SER A 87 2.93 9.65 -4.05
CA SER A 87 2.56 10.62 -5.07
C SER A 87 3.23 10.41 -6.44
N PRO A 88 4.52 10.02 -6.58
CA PRO A 88 5.12 9.73 -7.87
C PRO A 88 4.61 8.45 -8.53
N GLY A 89 3.96 7.52 -7.78
CA GLY A 89 3.44 6.27 -8.30
C GLY A 89 3.83 5.04 -7.50
N PHE A 90 3.97 3.94 -8.22
CA PHE A 90 4.30 2.62 -7.66
C PHE A 90 5.74 2.26 -8.02
N LEU A 91 6.61 2.18 -7.02
CA LEU A 91 7.99 1.74 -7.20
C LEU A 91 8.09 0.24 -6.91
N PHE A 92 8.47 -0.53 -7.92
CA PHE A 92 8.75 -1.95 -7.82
C PHE A 92 10.25 -2.21 -7.85
N ARG A 93 10.72 -3.08 -6.94
CA ARG A 93 12.07 -3.63 -6.96
C ARG A 93 11.98 -5.13 -6.86
N PHE A 94 12.57 -5.83 -7.80
CA PHE A 94 12.56 -7.29 -7.86
C PHE A 94 13.75 -7.85 -8.59
N ASN A 95 14.09 -9.08 -8.25
CA ASN A 95 15.11 -9.83 -8.93
C ASN A 95 14.50 -10.70 -10.03
N GLY A 96 15.32 -11.16 -10.92
CA GLY A 96 14.98 -12.12 -11.95
C GLY A 96 16.19 -12.92 -12.38
N GLY A 97 15.94 -13.99 -13.13
CA GLY A 97 16.97 -14.89 -13.62
C GLY A 97 16.47 -15.75 -14.79
N ALA A 98 17.18 -16.81 -15.11
CA ALA A 98 16.77 -17.75 -16.13
C ALA A 98 15.39 -18.38 -15.79
N PRO A 99 14.59 -18.78 -16.80
CA PRO A 99 13.30 -19.41 -16.54
C PRO A 99 13.42 -20.58 -15.57
N GLY A 100 12.51 -20.63 -14.58
CA GLY A 100 12.51 -21.65 -13.53
C GLY A 100 13.55 -21.47 -12.42
N TRP A 101 14.29 -20.37 -12.37
CA TRP A 101 15.36 -20.18 -11.41
C TRP A 101 14.93 -20.35 -9.95
N GLN A 102 13.76 -19.84 -9.55
CA GLN A 102 13.25 -19.97 -8.18
C GLN A 102 12.88 -21.42 -7.83
N GLN A 103 12.18 -22.11 -8.73
CA GLN A 103 11.76 -23.49 -8.55
C GLN A 103 12.95 -24.46 -8.50
N LEU A 104 14.03 -24.13 -9.20
CA LEU A 104 15.27 -24.91 -9.24
C LEU A 104 16.26 -24.53 -8.14
N GLY A 105 15.90 -23.59 -7.25
CA GLY A 105 16.78 -23.07 -6.20
C GLY A 105 18.04 -22.38 -6.71
N LYS A 106 18.01 -21.86 -7.96
CA LYS A 106 19.13 -21.11 -8.53
C LYS A 106 19.11 -19.67 -8.08
N PRO A 107 20.26 -18.99 -7.95
CA PRO A 107 20.30 -17.57 -7.62
C PRO A 107 19.73 -16.73 -8.78
N PRO A 108 19.12 -15.56 -8.48
CA PRO A 108 18.80 -14.58 -9.49
C PRO A 108 20.08 -13.99 -10.10
N THR A 109 19.97 -13.40 -11.28
CA THR A 109 21.10 -12.79 -12.00
C THR A 109 20.97 -11.29 -12.20
N LEU A 110 19.73 -10.77 -12.15
CA LEU A 110 19.42 -9.38 -12.42
C LEU A 110 18.53 -8.79 -11.32
N THR A 111 18.68 -7.49 -11.08
CA THR A 111 17.74 -6.65 -10.31
C THR A 111 17.11 -5.64 -11.25
N THR A 112 15.79 -5.50 -11.17
CA THR A 112 15.03 -4.43 -11.85
C THR A 112 14.38 -3.54 -10.80
N GLU A 113 14.48 -2.24 -11.01
CA GLU A 113 13.79 -1.21 -10.22
C GLU A 113 13.10 -0.24 -11.17
N ILE A 114 11.78 -0.15 -11.08
CA ILE A 114 10.95 0.56 -12.04
C ILE A 114 9.82 1.32 -11.34
N LEU A 115 9.66 2.57 -11.70
CA LEU A 115 8.59 3.45 -11.24
C LEU A 115 7.48 3.50 -12.29
N ILE A 116 6.28 3.18 -11.86
CA ILE A 116 5.05 3.23 -12.66
C ILE A 116 4.17 4.38 -12.17
N SER A 117 3.52 5.06 -13.09
CA SER A 117 2.59 6.16 -12.78
C SER A 117 1.49 5.77 -11.80
N PRO A 118 0.87 6.74 -11.07
CA PRO A 118 -0.17 6.46 -10.07
C PRO A 118 -1.41 5.76 -10.63
N ASP A 119 -1.71 5.92 -11.92
CA ASP A 119 -2.82 5.22 -12.60
C ASP A 119 -2.44 3.80 -13.05
N GLY A 120 -1.17 3.42 -12.94
CA GLY A 120 -0.65 2.11 -13.33
C GLY A 120 -0.50 1.88 -14.83
N ARG A 121 -0.53 2.93 -15.65
CA ARG A 121 -0.60 2.81 -17.12
C ARG A 121 0.68 3.18 -17.85
N THR A 122 1.60 3.88 -17.21
CA THR A 122 2.81 4.41 -17.83
C THR A 122 4.04 4.09 -17.01
N VAL A 123 5.12 3.70 -17.66
CA VAL A 123 6.44 3.63 -17.04
C VAL A 123 6.95 5.06 -16.88
N SER A 124 6.99 5.54 -15.64
CA SER A 124 7.50 6.88 -15.34
C SER A 124 9.01 6.92 -15.39
N GLN A 125 9.68 5.87 -14.89
CA GLN A 125 11.13 5.80 -14.88
C GLN A 125 11.61 4.36 -14.76
N LEU A 126 12.59 3.98 -15.57
CA LEU A 126 13.42 2.81 -15.32
C LEU A 126 14.57 3.25 -14.41
N VAL A 127 14.47 2.95 -13.13
CA VAL A 127 15.44 3.37 -12.12
C VAL A 127 16.71 2.54 -12.22
N TYR A 128 16.54 1.23 -12.41
CA TYR A 128 17.65 0.30 -12.57
C TYR A 128 17.23 -0.97 -13.32
N ASN A 129 18.11 -1.51 -14.14
CA ASN A 129 18.00 -2.85 -14.69
C ASN A 129 19.42 -3.36 -15.03
N GLY A 130 19.89 -4.33 -14.27
CA GLY A 130 21.26 -4.80 -14.40
C GLY A 130 21.64 -5.85 -13.36
N PRO A 131 22.95 -6.12 -13.16
CA PRO A 131 23.44 -7.06 -12.19
C PRO A 131 22.87 -6.85 -10.79
N LEU A 132 22.88 -7.89 -9.95
CA LEU A 132 22.36 -7.83 -8.57
C LEU A 132 22.99 -6.67 -7.77
N ARG A 133 22.17 -5.98 -6.99
CA ARG A 133 22.61 -4.93 -6.05
C ARG A 133 21.74 -4.89 -4.78
#